data_d1d0adbdde70585435f2a02cae8f11bc
#
_entry.id   d1d0adbdde70585435f2a02cae8f11bc
#
_cell.length_a   1.000
_cell.length_b   1.000
_cell.length_c   1.000
_cell.angle_alpha   90.00
_cell.angle_beta   90.00
_cell.angle_gamma   90.00
#
_symmetry.space_group_name_H-M   'P 1'
#
loop_
_entity.id
_entity.type
_entity.pdbx_description
1 polymer ?
#
loop_
_entity_poly.entity_id
_entity_poly.type
_entity_poly.pdbx_seq_one_letter_code
_entity_poly.pdbx_strand_id
1 'polypeptide(L)'
;MERILVVDDEEKIRAIIRKYGEFEGYEITEAHDGMEAVELCKKQDFDLMILDVMMPELDGFSACREIKKRKNIPVIMLSARGEEYDKIH
;
A
#
# COMPACT_ATOMS: atom_id res chain seq x y z
N MET A 1 -17.81 5.42 -3.42
CA MET A 1 -16.64 4.83 -4.08
C MET A 1 -15.56 4.60 -3.04
N GLU A 2 -15.04 3.40 -2.99
CA GLU A 2 -14.01 3.07 -2.00
C GLU A 2 -12.65 3.56 -2.44
N ARG A 3 -11.87 4.01 -1.49
CA ARG A 3 -10.55 4.57 -1.73
C ARG A 3 -9.48 3.58 -1.28
N ILE A 4 -8.57 3.27 -2.20
CA ILE A 4 -7.48 2.34 -1.94
C ILE A 4 -6.15 3.06 -2.14
N LEU A 5 -5.28 2.93 -1.14
CA LEU A 5 -3.92 3.47 -1.22
C LEU A 5 -2.97 2.34 -1.61
N VAL A 6 -2.23 2.54 -2.68
CA VAL A 6 -1.26 1.55 -3.16
C VAL A 6 0.13 2.10 -2.92
N VAL A 7 0.92 1.36 -2.16
CA VAL A 7 2.26 1.80 -1.75
C VAL A 7 3.29 0.81 -2.27
N ASP A 8 4.12 1.26 -3.21
CA ASP A 8 5.13 0.42 -3.81
C ASP A 8 6.16 1.35 -4.46
N ASP A 9 7.43 0.98 -4.38
CA ASP A 9 8.48 1.81 -4.98
C ASP A 9 8.61 1.61 -6.49
N GLU A 10 7.95 0.60 -7.04
CA GLU A 10 7.98 0.35 -8.47
C GLU A 10 6.74 0.90 -9.16
N GLU A 11 6.97 1.84 -10.04
CA GLU A 11 5.89 2.49 -10.75
C GLU A 11 5.06 1.51 -11.56
N LYS A 12 5.71 0.51 -12.15
CA LYS A 12 4.99 -0.45 -12.97
C LYS A 12 3.99 -1.26 -12.16
N ILE A 13 4.37 -1.62 -10.94
CA ILE A 13 3.48 -2.39 -10.07
C ILE A 13 2.27 -1.52 -9.68
N ARG A 14 2.55 -0.27 -9.30
CA ARG A 14 1.45 0.64 -8.96
C ARG A 14 0.50 0.84 -10.12
N ALA A 15 1.06 0.96 -11.33
CA ALA A 15 0.23 1.18 -12.51
C ALA A 15 -0.69 -0.01 -12.79
N ILE A 16 -0.19 -1.22 -12.61
CA ILE A 16 -0.99 -2.42 -12.83
C ILE A 16 -2.12 -2.47 -11.82
N ILE A 17 -1.80 -2.26 -10.55
CA ILE A 17 -2.81 -2.30 -9.50
C ILE A 17 -3.85 -1.22 -9.71
N ARG A 18 -3.41 -0.03 -10.10
CA ARG A 18 -4.32 1.06 -10.38
C ARG A 18 -5.28 0.72 -11.51
N LYS A 19 -4.75 0.13 -12.57
CA LYS A 19 -5.56 -0.22 -13.73
C LYS A 19 -6.68 -1.17 -13.33
N TYR A 20 -6.33 -2.23 -12.60
CA TYR A 20 -7.33 -3.19 -12.20
C TYR A 20 -8.29 -2.63 -11.15
N GLY A 21 -7.76 -1.84 -10.22
CA GLY A 21 -8.62 -1.24 -9.19
C GLY A 21 -9.63 -0.28 -9.77
N GLU A 22 -9.21 0.57 -10.69
CA GLU A 22 -10.12 1.51 -11.32
C GLU A 22 -11.15 0.80 -12.18
N PHE A 23 -10.73 -0.28 -12.82
CA PHE A 23 -11.66 -1.09 -13.60
C PHE A 23 -12.79 -1.63 -12.72
N GLU A 24 -12.46 -1.98 -11.47
CA GLU A 24 -13.45 -2.49 -10.53
C GLU A 24 -14.24 -1.40 -9.84
N GLY A 25 -13.95 -0.14 -10.15
CA GLY A 25 -14.74 0.96 -9.60
C GLY A 25 -14.14 1.60 -8.35
N TYR A 26 -12.89 1.31 -8.01
CA TYR A 26 -12.26 1.90 -6.84
C TYR A 26 -11.51 3.17 -7.22
N GLU A 27 -11.35 4.05 -6.24
CA GLU A 27 -10.51 5.23 -6.41
C GLU A 27 -9.13 4.88 -5.88
N ILE A 28 -8.11 4.94 -6.76
CA ILE A 28 -6.76 4.52 -6.43
C ILE A 28 -5.86 5.73 -6.23
N THR A 29 -5.15 5.75 -5.10
CA THR A 29 -4.13 6.75 -4.84
C THR A 29 -2.81 6.01 -4.70
N GLU A 30 -1.74 6.56 -5.26
CA GLU A 30 -0.44 5.91 -5.25
C GLU A 30 0.53 6.63 -4.34
N ALA A 31 1.35 5.85 -3.64
CA ALA A 31 2.48 6.36 -2.88
C ALA A 31 3.70 5.55 -3.29
N HIS A 32 4.83 6.20 -3.46
CA HIS A 32 6.03 5.51 -3.93
C HIS A 32 6.92 5.01 -2.78
N ASP A 33 6.62 5.43 -1.55
CA ASP A 33 7.34 4.91 -0.38
C ASP A 33 6.47 5.05 0.87
N GLY A 34 6.99 4.53 1.97
CA GLY A 34 6.25 4.53 3.21
C GLY A 34 6.02 5.93 3.79
N MET A 35 6.96 6.83 3.59
CA MET A 35 6.81 8.18 4.11
C MET A 35 5.68 8.90 3.41
N GLU A 36 5.59 8.76 2.10
CA GLU A 36 4.49 9.36 1.36
C GLU A 36 3.16 8.75 1.78
N ALA A 37 3.14 7.44 2.01
CA ALA A 37 1.93 6.77 2.46
C ALA A 37 1.44 7.34 3.80
N VAL A 38 2.36 7.53 4.74
CA VAL A 38 2.01 8.09 6.05
C VAL A 38 1.44 9.49 5.88
N GLU A 39 2.08 10.32 5.05
CA GLU A 39 1.61 11.68 4.83
C GLU A 39 0.23 11.70 4.18
N LEU A 40 0.00 10.83 3.22
CA LEU A 40 -1.31 10.77 2.58
C LEU A 40 -2.41 10.34 3.56
N CYS A 41 -2.08 9.41 4.45
CA CYS A 41 -3.05 8.98 5.44
C CYS A 41 -3.37 10.04 6.47
N LYS A 42 -2.50 11.00 6.66
CA LYS A 42 -2.80 12.14 7.52
C LYS A 42 -3.79 13.09 6.88
N LYS A 43 -3.79 13.14 5.56
CA LYS A 43 -4.59 14.11 4.82
C LYS A 43 -5.96 13.59 4.42
N GLN A 44 -6.08 12.28 4.21
CA GLN A 44 -7.34 11.71 3.75
C GLN A 44 -7.50 10.28 4.27
N ASP A 45 -8.71 9.79 4.18
CA ASP A 45 -9.03 8.44 4.64
C ASP A 45 -9.02 7.46 3.49
N PHE A 46 -8.60 6.23 3.79
CA PHE A 46 -8.60 5.14 2.82
C PHE A 46 -9.34 3.95 3.42
N ASP A 47 -9.99 3.20 2.55
CA ASP A 47 -10.73 2.02 2.98
C ASP A 47 -9.86 0.77 3.00
N LEU A 48 -8.76 0.80 2.24
CA LEU A 48 -7.84 -0.33 2.15
C LEU A 48 -6.48 0.19 1.72
N MET A 49 -5.42 -0.46 2.20
CA MET A 49 -4.07 -0.15 1.76
C MET A 49 -3.41 -1.41 1.24
N ILE A 50 -2.77 -1.31 0.07
CA ILE A 50 -1.95 -2.38 -0.49
C ILE A 50 -0.52 -1.91 -0.36
N LEU A 51 0.31 -2.69 0.34
CA LEU A 51 1.61 -2.22 0.80
C LEU A 51 2.70 -3.21 0.45
N ASP A 52 3.75 -2.73 -0.22
CA ASP A 52 4.95 -3.51 -0.46
C ASP A 52 5.84 -3.40 0.78
N VAL A 53 6.23 -4.55 1.32
CA VAL A 53 7.03 -4.57 2.55
C VAL A 53 8.51 -4.33 2.30
N MET A 54 8.94 -4.37 1.05
CA MET A 54 10.36 -4.28 0.70
C MET A 54 10.73 -2.91 0.14
N MET A 55 10.31 -1.85 0.82
CA MET A 55 10.59 -0.50 0.35
C MET A 55 11.83 0.07 1.03
N PRO A 56 12.62 0.88 0.28
CA PRO A 56 13.91 1.34 0.80
C PRO A 56 13.86 2.41 1.87
N GLU A 57 12.94 3.36 1.80
CA GLU A 57 12.95 4.48 2.73
C GLU A 57 12.39 4.10 4.09
N LEU A 58 11.10 4.13 4.24
CA LEU A 58 10.43 3.65 5.44
C LEU A 58 9.82 2.33 5.03
N ASP A 59 10.31 1.22 5.59
CA ASP A 59 9.89 -0.09 5.13
C ASP A 59 8.39 -0.31 5.37
N GLY A 60 7.85 -1.35 4.69
CA GLY A 60 6.43 -1.58 4.73
C GLY A 60 5.88 -1.82 6.12
N PHE A 61 6.64 -2.52 6.96
CA PHE A 61 6.16 -2.78 8.31
C PHE A 61 6.14 -1.52 9.16
N SER A 62 7.17 -0.67 9.03
CA SER A 62 7.21 0.58 9.77
C SER A 62 6.10 1.52 9.34
N ALA A 63 5.85 1.61 8.03
CA ALA A 63 4.77 2.44 7.52
C ALA A 63 3.42 1.97 8.04
N CYS A 64 3.19 0.66 8.00
CA CYS A 64 1.95 0.10 8.49
C CYS A 64 1.74 0.42 9.96
N ARG A 65 2.81 0.29 10.76
CA ARG A 65 2.72 0.57 12.19
C ARG A 65 2.36 2.03 12.46
N GLU A 66 3.01 2.95 11.74
CA GLU A 66 2.72 4.38 11.92
C GLU A 66 1.29 4.70 11.54
N ILE A 67 0.82 4.15 10.46
CA ILE A 67 -0.54 4.43 10.00
C ILE A 67 -1.57 3.86 10.97
N LYS A 68 -1.33 2.66 11.48
CA LYS A 68 -2.28 2.02 12.38
C LYS A 68 -2.36 2.68 13.74
N LYS A 69 -1.34 3.45 14.12
CA LYS A 69 -1.44 4.24 15.34
C LYS A 69 -2.49 5.32 15.22
N ARG A 70 -2.76 5.77 14.01
CA ARG A 70 -3.68 6.88 13.77
C ARG A 70 -5.03 6.41 13.26
N LYS A 71 -5.03 5.38 12.44
CA LYS A 71 -6.24 4.92 11.75
C LYS A 71 -6.25 3.42 11.67
N ASN A 72 -7.45 2.88 11.70
CA ASN A 72 -7.63 1.43 11.60
C ASN A 72 -8.00 1.08 10.16
N ILE A 73 -6.98 0.95 9.31
CA ILE A 73 -7.15 0.67 7.88
C ILE A 73 -6.71 -0.77 7.62
N PRO A 74 -7.54 -1.58 6.96
CA PRO A 74 -7.12 -2.93 6.55
C PRO A 74 -5.95 -2.83 5.58
N VAL A 75 -4.96 -3.70 5.76
CA VAL A 75 -3.74 -3.68 4.96
C VAL A 75 -3.50 -5.04 4.34
N ILE A 76 -3.26 -5.05 3.02
CA ILE A 76 -2.81 -6.23 2.30
C ILE A 76 -1.34 -6.01 2.01
N MET A 77 -0.49 -6.89 2.51
CA MET A 77 0.94 -6.78 2.30
C MET A 77 1.38 -7.63 1.13
N LEU A 78 2.16 -7.03 0.24
CA LEU A 78 2.70 -7.70 -0.92
C LEU A 78 4.19 -7.91 -0.74
N SER A 79 4.70 -9.00 -1.32
CA SER A 79 6.12 -9.26 -1.37
C SER A 79 6.51 -9.47 -2.82
N ALA A 80 7.58 -8.82 -3.24
CA ALA A 80 8.09 -8.97 -4.59
C ALA A 80 8.69 -10.38 -4.79
N ARG A 81 8.92 -11.10 -3.69
CA ARG A 81 9.47 -12.46 -3.73
C ARG A 81 8.43 -13.44 -3.22
N GLY A 82 7.41 -13.62 -4.02
CA GLY A 82 6.26 -14.39 -3.63
C GLY A 82 6.57 -15.80 -3.14
N GLU A 83 7.53 -16.47 -3.77
CA GLU A 83 7.86 -17.83 -3.38
C GLU A 83 8.45 -17.89 -1.98
N GLU A 84 9.20 -16.88 -1.58
CA GLU A 84 9.73 -16.83 -0.22
C GLU A 84 8.63 -16.53 0.79
N TYR A 85 7.76 -15.66 0.38
CA TYR A 85 6.65 -15.28 1.23
C TYR A 85 5.76 -16.50 1.51
N ASP A 86 5.53 -17.29 0.50
CA ASP A 86 4.69 -18.48 0.65
C ASP A 86 5.24 -19.45 1.68
N LYS A 87 6.55 -19.51 1.82
CA LYS A 87 7.16 -20.43 2.76
C LYS A 87 6.97 -20.02 4.20
N ILE A 88 6.65 -18.79 4.45
CA ILE A 88 6.45 -18.29 5.80
C ILE A 88 5.11 -18.75 6.35
N HIS A 89 4.21 -19.02 5.47
CA HIS A 89 2.88 -19.47 5.86
C HIS A 89 2.82 -20.97 6.00
#